data_3d86138ded32bb4f360cf689605c3631
#
_entry.id   3d86138ded32bb4f360cf689605c3631
#
_cell.length_a   1.000
_cell.length_b   1.000
_cell.length_c   1.000
_cell.angle_alpha   90.00
_cell.angle_beta   90.00
_cell.angle_gamma   90.00
#
_symmetry.space_group_name_H-M   'P 1'
#
loop_
_entity.id
_entity.type
_entity.pdbx_description
1 polymer ?
#
loop_
_entity_poly.entity_id
_entity_poly.type
_entity_poly.pdbx_seq_one_letter_code
_entity_poly.pdbx_strand_id
1 'polypeptide(L)'
;AIHPGFGFLSENSKFARLCEQCNIIFIGPKSDVMYNLGNKSVARKTMIEANVPVIPGSEEQIYDSKTGKKIADQVGYPVIIKAALGGGGKGMRVAYGPEEFEQAFNAAKKESEAAFDDGTMYIEHFVENPRHIEFQILADKFGNVIHLGERDCSIQRNHQKMIEESPSVILSDELRKKM
;
A
#
# COMPACT_ATOMS: atom_id res chain seq x y z
N ALA A 1 5.28 -23.73 -17.75
CA ALA A 1 5.15 -22.42 -17.11
C ALA A 1 3.70 -21.96 -17.09
N ILE A 2 3.32 -21.16 -16.10
CA ILE A 2 2.01 -20.52 -16.00
C ILE A 2 2.22 -19.02 -15.96
N HIS A 3 1.58 -18.29 -16.89
CA HIS A 3 1.40 -16.85 -16.82
C HIS A 3 0.02 -16.57 -16.24
N PRO A 4 -0.09 -15.96 -15.04
CA PRO A 4 -1.38 -15.85 -14.34
C PRO A 4 -2.30 -14.75 -14.91
N GLY A 5 -1.83 -13.99 -15.91
CA GLY A 5 -2.52 -12.79 -16.38
C GLY A 5 -2.48 -11.68 -15.32
N PHE A 6 -3.58 -10.97 -15.16
CA PHE A 6 -3.79 -10.02 -14.06
C PHE A 6 -5.14 -10.31 -13.39
N GLY A 7 -5.27 -9.91 -12.12
CA GLY A 7 -6.44 -10.26 -11.32
C GLY A 7 -6.48 -11.76 -10.93
N PHE A 8 -7.61 -12.24 -10.43
CA PHE A 8 -7.80 -13.63 -9.98
C PHE A 8 -6.65 -14.15 -9.11
N LEU A 9 -5.82 -15.06 -9.64
CA LEU A 9 -4.73 -15.72 -8.92
C LEU A 9 -3.35 -15.07 -9.14
N SER A 10 -3.27 -13.96 -9.88
CA SER A 10 -1.99 -13.31 -10.19
C SER A 10 -1.23 -12.82 -8.96
N GLU A 11 -1.95 -12.44 -7.89
CA GLU A 11 -1.40 -11.99 -6.63
C GLU A 11 -1.62 -12.99 -5.49
N ASN A 12 -1.93 -14.24 -5.81
CA ASN A 12 -2.22 -15.27 -4.83
C ASN A 12 -0.94 -16.06 -4.48
N SER A 13 -0.35 -15.75 -3.33
CA SER A 13 0.87 -16.39 -2.85
C SER A 13 0.74 -17.92 -2.65
N LYS A 14 -0.45 -18.42 -2.31
CA LYS A 14 -0.70 -19.86 -2.15
C LYS A 14 -0.67 -20.57 -3.49
N PHE A 15 -1.24 -19.96 -4.54
CA PHE A 15 -1.19 -20.50 -5.88
C PHE A 15 0.25 -20.49 -6.44
N ALA A 16 0.99 -19.40 -6.26
CA ALA A 16 2.39 -19.35 -6.64
C ALA A 16 3.22 -20.44 -5.93
N ARG A 17 3.00 -20.66 -4.62
CA ARG A 17 3.65 -21.72 -3.84
C ARG A 17 3.30 -23.11 -4.35
N LEU A 18 2.06 -23.34 -4.74
CA LEU A 18 1.64 -24.62 -5.32
C LEU A 18 2.35 -24.88 -6.65
N CYS A 19 2.50 -23.86 -7.50
CA CYS A 19 3.29 -23.97 -8.72
C CYS A 19 4.75 -24.36 -8.42
N GLU A 20 5.38 -23.68 -7.44
CA GLU A 20 6.75 -24.00 -7.00
C GLU A 20 6.87 -25.45 -6.54
N GLN A 21 5.94 -25.94 -5.72
CA GLN A 21 5.92 -27.31 -5.22
C GLN A 21 5.74 -28.36 -6.32
N CYS A 22 5.01 -28.00 -7.36
CA CYS A 22 4.79 -28.87 -8.54
C CYS A 22 5.87 -28.72 -9.63
N ASN A 23 6.96 -27.97 -9.36
CA ASN A 23 8.00 -27.64 -10.34
C ASN A 23 7.45 -26.98 -11.60
N ILE A 24 6.37 -26.21 -11.47
CA ILE A 24 5.80 -25.41 -12.55
C ILE A 24 6.31 -23.98 -12.39
N ILE A 25 6.92 -23.45 -13.45
CA ILE A 25 7.40 -22.06 -13.44
C ILE A 25 6.18 -21.13 -13.40
N PHE A 26 6.05 -20.37 -12.32
CA PHE A 26 5.11 -19.27 -12.22
C PHE A 26 5.79 -18.00 -12.77
N ILE A 27 5.21 -17.39 -13.80
CA ILE A 27 5.73 -16.16 -14.41
C ILE A 27 5.23 -14.98 -13.55
N GLY A 28 6.04 -14.60 -12.57
CA GLY A 28 5.72 -13.58 -11.58
C GLY A 28 6.66 -13.65 -10.37
N PRO A 29 6.39 -12.87 -9.32
CA PRO A 29 7.16 -12.91 -8.08
C PRO A 29 7.11 -14.29 -7.42
N LYS A 30 8.11 -14.59 -6.60
CA LYS A 30 8.09 -15.80 -5.74
C LYS A 30 6.97 -15.70 -4.71
N SER A 31 6.51 -16.87 -4.24
CA SER A 31 5.38 -16.93 -3.31
C SER A 31 5.62 -16.20 -1.98
N ASP A 32 6.85 -16.20 -1.47
CA ASP A 32 7.24 -15.49 -0.25
C ASP A 32 7.25 -13.96 -0.45
N VAL A 33 7.77 -13.48 -1.58
CA VAL A 33 7.74 -12.06 -1.95
C VAL A 33 6.29 -11.57 -2.06
N MET A 34 5.46 -12.34 -2.74
CA MET A 34 4.03 -12.04 -2.91
C MET A 34 3.29 -11.99 -1.57
N TYR A 35 3.58 -12.95 -0.67
CA TYR A 35 3.01 -12.99 0.67
C TYR A 35 3.43 -11.76 1.50
N ASN A 36 4.71 -11.43 1.50
CA ASN A 36 5.26 -10.33 2.29
C ASN A 36 4.76 -8.96 1.79
N LEU A 37 4.76 -8.74 0.48
CA LEU A 37 4.29 -7.48 -0.10
C LEU A 37 2.75 -7.34 -0.05
N GLY A 38 2.02 -8.45 0.03
CA GLY A 38 0.58 -8.44 0.24
C GLY A 38 0.16 -8.01 1.66
N ASN A 39 1.07 -8.08 2.63
CA ASN A 39 0.86 -7.61 3.99
C ASN A 39 1.38 -6.17 4.12
N LYS A 40 0.48 -5.20 4.34
CA LYS A 40 0.81 -3.77 4.37
C LYS A 40 1.90 -3.41 5.39
N SER A 41 1.86 -4.01 6.59
CA SER A 41 2.85 -3.75 7.64
C SER A 41 4.23 -4.32 7.28
N VAL A 42 4.26 -5.55 6.76
CA VAL A 42 5.49 -6.20 6.32
C VAL A 42 6.08 -5.47 5.11
N ALA A 43 5.25 -5.13 4.13
CA ALA A 43 5.66 -4.37 2.96
C ALA A 43 6.29 -3.03 3.35
N ARG A 44 5.64 -2.27 4.25
CA ARG A 44 6.17 -1.00 4.75
C ARG A 44 7.52 -1.17 5.43
N LYS A 45 7.65 -2.16 6.32
CA LYS A 45 8.93 -2.46 7.01
C LYS A 45 10.03 -2.81 6.01
N THR A 46 9.73 -3.68 5.05
CA THR A 46 10.66 -4.06 3.98
C THR A 46 11.14 -2.84 3.17
N MET A 47 10.22 -1.92 2.85
CA MET A 47 10.59 -0.70 2.12
C MET A 47 11.49 0.22 2.95
N ILE A 48 11.21 0.39 4.24
CA ILE A 48 12.06 1.17 5.16
C ILE A 48 13.46 0.56 5.24
N GLU A 49 13.57 -0.76 5.44
CA GLU A 49 14.84 -1.49 5.49
C GLU A 49 15.64 -1.38 4.18
N ALA A 50 14.94 -1.28 3.05
CA ALA A 50 15.53 -1.06 1.74
C ALA A 50 15.82 0.41 1.41
N ASN A 51 15.63 1.34 2.37
CA ASN A 51 15.74 2.79 2.17
C ASN A 51 14.84 3.37 1.06
N VAL A 52 13.72 2.70 0.80
CA VAL A 52 12.69 3.23 -0.09
C VAL A 52 11.79 4.17 0.70
N PRO A 53 11.57 5.42 0.24
CA PRO A 53 10.71 6.36 0.93
C PRO A 53 9.29 5.81 1.10
N VAL A 54 8.76 5.96 2.30
CA VAL A 54 7.37 5.59 2.62
C VAL A 54 6.62 6.79 3.19
N ILE A 55 5.30 6.81 3.06
CA ILE A 55 4.46 7.84 3.69
C ILE A 55 4.66 7.78 5.20
N PRO A 56 4.97 8.90 5.90
CA PRO A 56 5.07 8.92 7.34
C PRO A 56 3.80 8.39 8.01
N GLY A 57 3.95 7.57 9.05
CA GLY A 57 2.79 6.97 9.73
C GLY A 57 3.19 6.08 10.88
N SER A 58 2.20 5.46 11.51
CA SER A 58 2.41 4.53 12.62
C SER A 58 3.21 3.30 12.18
N GLU A 59 4.15 2.90 13.02
CA GLU A 59 4.90 1.64 12.84
C GLU A 59 4.13 0.47 13.41
N GLU A 60 3.36 0.72 14.46
CA GLU A 60 2.59 -0.28 15.19
C GLU A 60 1.09 -0.05 15.07
N GLN A 61 0.36 -1.05 15.48
CA GLN A 61 -1.09 -1.05 15.58
C GLN A 61 -1.56 -0.15 16.73
N ILE A 62 -2.66 0.57 16.53
CA ILE A 62 -3.21 1.54 17.46
C ILE A 62 -4.59 1.07 17.89
N TYR A 63 -4.82 1.04 19.20
CA TYR A 63 -6.07 0.53 19.80
C TYR A 63 -6.91 1.62 20.47
N ASP A 64 -6.32 2.78 20.76
CA ASP A 64 -6.99 3.89 21.46
C ASP A 64 -6.65 5.25 20.87
N SER A 65 -7.58 6.21 21.01
CA SER A 65 -7.44 7.54 20.42
C SER A 65 -6.32 8.38 21.05
N LYS A 66 -5.99 8.14 22.33
CA LYS A 66 -4.96 8.91 23.04
C LYS A 66 -3.56 8.59 22.50
N THR A 67 -3.28 7.31 22.30
CA THR A 67 -2.04 6.84 21.66
C THR A 67 -2.00 7.30 20.21
N GLY A 68 -3.12 7.15 19.51
CA GLY A 68 -3.24 7.60 18.13
C GLY A 68 -2.97 9.08 17.94
N LYS A 69 -3.50 9.94 18.83
CA LYS A 69 -3.29 11.39 18.76
C LYS A 69 -1.82 11.77 18.90
N LYS A 70 -1.07 11.12 19.80
CA LYS A 70 0.37 11.38 19.95
C LYS A 70 1.14 11.04 18.66
N ILE A 71 0.76 9.95 18.00
CA ILE A 71 1.37 9.55 16.72
C ILE A 71 1.00 10.54 15.63
N ALA A 72 -0.27 10.95 15.55
CA ALA A 72 -0.73 11.95 14.60
C ALA A 72 -0.01 13.29 14.76
N ASP A 73 0.23 13.73 16.00
CA ASP A 73 0.99 14.95 16.31
C ASP A 73 2.46 14.85 15.85
N GLN A 74 3.05 13.63 15.86
CA GLN A 74 4.41 13.40 15.38
C GLN A 74 4.48 13.30 13.85
N VAL A 75 3.48 12.65 13.25
CA VAL A 75 3.36 12.48 11.79
C VAL A 75 3.08 13.81 11.08
N GLY A 76 2.33 14.68 11.74
CA GLY A 76 1.87 15.96 11.20
C GLY A 76 0.55 15.82 10.43
N TYR A 77 -0.37 16.76 10.71
CA TYR A 77 -1.67 16.83 10.02
C TYR A 77 -1.55 17.42 8.61
N PRO A 78 -2.47 17.06 7.69
CA PRO A 78 -3.58 16.14 7.87
C PRO A 78 -3.14 14.67 7.96
N VAL A 79 -3.88 13.87 8.74
CA VAL A 79 -3.64 12.42 8.85
C VAL A 79 -4.87 11.63 8.41
N ILE A 80 -4.63 10.44 7.87
CA ILE A 80 -5.67 9.46 7.59
C ILE A 80 -5.56 8.31 8.59
N ILE A 81 -6.68 8.01 9.22
CA ILE A 81 -6.85 6.88 10.13
C ILE A 81 -7.46 5.74 9.33
N LYS A 82 -6.87 4.56 9.40
CA LYS A 82 -7.26 3.39 8.59
C LYS A 82 -7.44 2.17 9.47
N ALA A 83 -8.47 1.37 9.21
CA ALA A 83 -8.61 0.04 9.78
C ALA A 83 -7.47 -0.89 9.32
N ALA A 84 -6.99 -1.73 10.22
CA ALA A 84 -5.97 -2.75 9.90
C ALA A 84 -6.52 -3.80 8.92
N LEU A 85 -7.73 -4.29 9.21
CA LEU A 85 -8.51 -5.11 8.30
C LEU A 85 -9.50 -4.21 7.58
N GLY A 86 -9.45 -4.15 6.27
CA GLY A 86 -10.36 -3.28 5.55
C GLY A 86 -10.11 -3.20 4.05
N GLY A 87 -11.19 -2.89 3.35
CA GLY A 87 -11.21 -2.64 1.92
C GLY A 87 -12.41 -1.75 1.55
N GLY A 88 -12.38 -1.17 0.36
CA GLY A 88 -13.50 -0.37 -0.14
C GLY A 88 -13.79 0.92 0.63
N GLY A 89 -12.82 1.46 1.36
CA GLY A 89 -12.95 2.74 2.07
C GLY A 89 -13.67 2.71 3.42
N LYS A 90 -14.09 1.52 3.91
CA LYS A 90 -14.66 1.37 5.24
C LYS A 90 -13.59 1.44 6.33
N GLY A 91 -13.94 2.03 7.48
CA GLY A 91 -13.00 2.21 8.58
C GLY A 91 -11.87 3.20 8.26
N MET A 92 -12.14 4.19 7.40
CA MET A 92 -11.17 5.25 7.08
C MET A 92 -11.77 6.63 7.33
N ARG A 93 -10.99 7.50 7.99
CA ARG A 93 -11.33 8.91 8.23
C ARG A 93 -10.09 9.78 8.14
N VAL A 94 -10.26 10.98 7.62
CA VAL A 94 -9.22 12.01 7.61
C VAL A 94 -9.48 12.96 8.77
N ALA A 95 -8.42 13.34 9.46
CA ALA A 95 -8.42 14.43 10.44
C ALA A 95 -7.47 15.52 9.96
N TYR A 96 -7.97 16.74 9.80
CA TYR A 96 -7.20 17.89 9.34
C TYR A 96 -6.50 18.64 10.48
N GLY A 97 -6.91 18.38 11.71
CA GLY A 97 -6.31 18.98 12.90
C GLY A 97 -6.50 18.13 14.15
N PRO A 98 -5.77 18.47 15.23
CA PRO A 98 -5.78 17.70 16.48
C PRO A 98 -7.14 17.73 17.19
N GLU A 99 -7.99 18.72 16.91
CA GLU A 99 -9.34 18.86 17.43
C GLU A 99 -10.33 17.87 16.81
N GLU A 100 -10.10 17.48 15.56
CA GLU A 100 -10.96 16.53 14.84
C GLU A 100 -10.54 15.07 15.07
N PHE A 101 -9.30 14.85 15.51
CA PHE A 101 -8.67 13.54 15.53
C PHE A 101 -9.44 12.50 16.34
N GLU A 102 -9.83 12.84 17.57
CA GLU A 102 -10.49 11.89 18.48
C GLU A 102 -11.84 11.42 17.92
N GLN A 103 -12.61 12.36 17.38
CA GLN A 103 -13.90 12.04 16.76
C GLN A 103 -13.71 11.16 15.52
N ALA A 104 -12.76 11.50 14.65
CA ALA A 104 -12.43 10.75 13.44
C ALA A 104 -11.95 9.33 13.78
N PHE A 105 -11.06 9.21 14.80
CA PHE A 105 -10.54 7.91 15.25
C PHE A 105 -11.64 6.99 15.77
N ASN A 106 -12.48 7.49 16.68
CA ASN A 106 -13.55 6.71 17.27
C ASN A 106 -14.61 6.30 16.23
N ALA A 107 -14.91 7.17 15.28
CA ALA A 107 -15.83 6.85 14.18
C ALA A 107 -15.27 5.75 13.26
N ALA A 108 -13.99 5.87 12.86
CA ALA A 108 -13.32 4.86 12.02
C ALA A 108 -13.21 3.51 12.74
N LYS A 109 -12.84 3.52 14.02
CA LYS A 109 -12.74 2.32 14.85
C LYS A 109 -14.09 1.60 14.98
N LYS A 110 -15.15 2.32 15.32
CA LYS A 110 -16.50 1.77 15.46
C LYS A 110 -17.01 1.15 14.14
N GLU A 111 -16.72 1.80 13.02
CA GLU A 111 -17.08 1.27 11.69
C GLU A 111 -16.28 -0.01 11.38
N SER A 112 -14.99 -0.05 11.75
CA SER A 112 -14.13 -1.22 11.57
C SER A 112 -14.60 -2.40 12.42
N GLU A 113 -14.89 -2.18 13.70
CA GLU A 113 -15.43 -3.20 14.61
C GLU A 113 -16.75 -3.78 14.08
N ALA A 114 -17.63 -2.92 13.58
CA ALA A 114 -18.93 -3.37 13.04
C ALA A 114 -18.81 -4.14 11.71
N ALA A 115 -17.82 -3.81 10.87
CA ALA A 115 -17.67 -4.39 9.54
C ALA A 115 -16.74 -5.61 9.50
N PHE A 116 -15.74 -5.67 10.39
CA PHE A 116 -14.63 -6.62 10.33
C PHE A 116 -14.36 -7.34 11.67
N ASP A 117 -15.12 -7.03 12.72
CA ASP A 117 -14.89 -7.52 14.10
C ASP A 117 -13.47 -7.21 14.62
N ASP A 118 -12.88 -6.12 14.13
CA ASP A 118 -11.53 -5.66 14.48
C ASP A 118 -11.48 -4.14 14.56
N GLY A 119 -11.10 -3.62 15.73
CA GLY A 119 -10.93 -2.19 16.00
C GLY A 119 -9.48 -1.71 15.92
N THR A 120 -8.60 -2.50 15.33
CA THR A 120 -7.18 -2.15 15.14
C THR A 120 -7.03 -1.10 14.07
N MET A 121 -6.31 -0.02 14.38
CA MET A 121 -6.15 1.13 13.49
C MET A 121 -4.69 1.39 13.16
N TYR A 122 -4.47 2.08 12.02
CA TYR A 122 -3.21 2.68 11.60
C TYR A 122 -3.42 4.16 11.29
N ILE A 123 -2.37 4.95 11.42
CA ILE A 123 -2.36 6.36 11.09
C ILE A 123 -1.25 6.62 10.09
N GLU A 124 -1.57 7.36 9.04
CA GLU A 124 -0.61 7.80 8.03
C GLU A 124 -0.83 9.29 7.73
N HIS A 125 0.22 9.98 7.29
CA HIS A 125 0.06 11.31 6.73
C HIS A 125 -0.87 11.25 5.51
N PHE A 126 -1.85 12.15 5.47
CA PHE A 126 -2.79 12.22 4.35
C PHE A 126 -2.20 13.07 3.23
N VAL A 127 -1.85 12.43 2.13
CA VAL A 127 -1.34 13.13 0.95
C VAL A 127 -2.51 13.70 0.15
N GLU A 128 -2.61 15.02 0.12
CA GLU A 128 -3.65 15.71 -0.65
C GLU A 128 -3.28 15.73 -2.14
N ASN A 129 -4.26 15.47 -3.00
CA ASN A 129 -4.10 15.46 -4.46
C ASN A 129 -2.90 14.61 -4.94
N PRO A 130 -2.78 13.35 -4.51
CA PRO A 130 -1.63 12.53 -4.85
C PRO A 130 -1.60 12.22 -6.35
N ARG A 131 -0.39 12.05 -6.88
CA ARG A 131 -0.17 11.39 -8.17
C ARG A 131 0.19 9.93 -7.94
N HIS A 132 -0.43 9.06 -8.71
CA HIS A 132 -0.13 7.63 -8.66
C HIS A 132 0.83 7.29 -9.80
N ILE A 133 2.10 7.19 -9.48
CA ILE A 133 3.14 6.78 -10.43
C ILE A 133 3.65 5.41 -10.02
N GLU A 134 3.75 4.51 -10.97
CA GLU A 134 4.27 3.17 -10.74
C GLU A 134 5.35 2.81 -11.77
N PHE A 135 6.33 2.00 -11.36
CA PHE A 135 7.35 1.45 -12.24
C PHE A 135 7.09 -0.03 -12.48
N GLN A 136 7.17 -0.45 -13.75
CA GLN A 136 7.11 -1.86 -14.08
C GLN A 136 8.48 -2.48 -13.88
N ILE A 137 8.56 -3.44 -12.99
CA ILE A 137 9.78 -4.19 -12.69
C ILE A 137 9.73 -5.55 -13.37
N LEU A 138 10.86 -5.99 -13.92
CA LEU A 138 11.07 -7.32 -14.45
C LEU A 138 12.36 -7.87 -13.86
N ALA A 139 12.31 -9.10 -13.35
CA ALA A 139 13.48 -9.77 -12.78
C ALA A 139 13.56 -11.21 -13.27
N ASP A 140 14.79 -11.73 -13.36
CA ASP A 140 15.05 -13.13 -13.67
C ASP A 140 15.52 -13.92 -12.43
N LYS A 141 15.68 -15.22 -12.60
CA LYS A 141 16.16 -16.12 -11.53
C LYS A 141 17.66 -15.99 -11.22
N PHE A 142 18.39 -15.21 -12.00
CA PHE A 142 19.84 -15.01 -11.84
C PHE A 142 20.17 -13.74 -11.07
N GLY A 143 19.17 -12.96 -10.67
CA GLY A 143 19.33 -11.72 -9.91
C GLY A 143 19.41 -10.48 -10.79
N ASN A 144 19.19 -10.58 -12.09
CA ASN A 144 19.07 -9.40 -12.94
C ASN A 144 17.70 -8.76 -12.71
N VAL A 145 17.69 -7.45 -12.49
CA VAL A 145 16.48 -6.65 -12.29
C VAL A 145 16.53 -5.44 -13.20
N ILE A 146 15.47 -5.20 -13.94
CA ILE A 146 15.31 -4.03 -14.80
C ILE A 146 13.95 -3.39 -14.55
N HIS A 147 13.83 -2.12 -14.90
CA HIS A 147 12.55 -1.45 -15.01
C HIS A 147 12.21 -1.15 -16.48
N LEU A 148 10.94 -1.17 -16.81
CA LEU A 148 10.44 -0.89 -18.16
C LEU A 148 9.86 0.53 -18.31
N GLY A 149 10.20 1.41 -17.37
CA GLY A 149 9.66 2.75 -17.26
C GLY A 149 8.45 2.82 -16.35
N GLU A 150 7.92 4.03 -16.22
CA GLU A 150 6.79 4.35 -15.37
C GLU A 150 5.47 4.45 -16.13
N ARG A 151 4.39 4.31 -15.36
CA ARG A 151 3.02 4.67 -15.75
C ARG A 151 2.47 5.71 -14.77
N ASP A 152 1.78 6.72 -15.29
CA ASP A 152 0.95 7.62 -14.51
C ASP A 152 -0.47 7.07 -14.46
N CYS A 153 -0.90 6.62 -13.31
CA CYS A 153 -2.19 5.99 -13.06
C CYS A 153 -3.09 6.87 -12.19
N SER A 154 -2.90 8.18 -12.23
CA SER A 154 -3.60 9.14 -11.36
C SER A 154 -5.09 9.27 -11.68
N ILE A 155 -5.52 8.98 -12.90
CA ILE A 155 -6.93 9.03 -13.30
C ILE A 155 -7.62 7.75 -12.87
N GLN A 156 -8.34 7.85 -11.74
CA GLN A 156 -8.98 6.71 -11.09
C GLN A 156 -10.46 7.01 -10.76
N ARG A 157 -11.26 5.97 -10.66
CA ARG A 157 -12.63 6.03 -10.13
C ARG A 157 -12.75 5.00 -9.00
N ASN A 158 -13.11 5.46 -7.81
CA ASN A 158 -13.21 4.60 -6.62
C ASN A 158 -11.94 3.76 -6.39
N HIS A 159 -10.76 4.37 -6.54
CA HIS A 159 -9.45 3.73 -6.45
C HIS A 159 -9.16 2.65 -7.50
N GLN A 160 -9.91 2.65 -8.60
CA GLN A 160 -9.67 1.80 -9.75
C GLN A 160 -9.07 2.64 -10.88
N LYS A 161 -7.95 2.19 -11.43
CA LYS A 161 -7.27 2.81 -12.56
C LYS A 161 -8.19 2.83 -13.78
N MET A 162 -8.36 4.00 -14.40
CA MET A 162 -9.20 4.19 -15.59
C MET A 162 -8.37 4.51 -16.83
N ILE A 163 -7.33 5.33 -16.66
CA ILE A 163 -6.40 5.72 -17.72
C ILE A 163 -5.00 5.60 -17.16
N GLU A 164 -4.12 5.01 -17.92
CA GLU A 164 -2.70 4.91 -17.65
C GLU A 164 -1.92 5.52 -18.81
N GLU A 165 -0.97 6.40 -18.49
CA GLU A 165 -0.14 7.09 -19.46
C GLU A 165 1.34 6.75 -19.23
N SER A 166 2.10 6.57 -20.29
CA SER A 166 3.54 6.33 -20.23
C SER A 166 4.23 7.07 -21.39
N PRO A 167 5.33 7.78 -21.12
CA PRO A 167 5.87 8.13 -19.80
C PRO A 167 5.00 9.17 -19.08
N SER A 168 5.20 9.33 -17.76
CA SER A 168 4.54 10.38 -17.00
C SER A 168 5.09 11.75 -17.39
N VAL A 169 4.20 12.67 -17.74
CA VAL A 169 4.57 14.04 -18.13
C VAL A 169 5.01 14.92 -16.96
N ILE A 170 4.75 14.49 -15.72
CA ILE A 170 5.09 15.27 -14.51
C ILE A 170 6.43 14.88 -13.91
N LEU A 171 7.01 13.74 -14.29
CA LEU A 171 8.32 13.31 -13.79
C LEU A 171 9.46 13.99 -14.55
N SER A 172 10.30 14.72 -13.81
CA SER A 172 11.60 15.11 -14.36
C SER A 172 12.52 13.89 -14.46
N ASP A 173 13.53 13.97 -15.32
CA ASP A 173 14.53 12.91 -15.44
C ASP A 173 15.30 12.68 -14.14
N GLU A 174 15.51 13.73 -13.36
CA GLU A 174 16.14 13.64 -12.05
C GLU A 174 15.28 12.86 -11.06
N LEU A 175 13.97 13.16 -10.99
CA LEU A 175 13.04 12.46 -10.10
C LEU A 175 12.87 11.01 -10.54
N ARG A 176 12.76 10.75 -11.84
CA ARG A 176 12.67 9.39 -12.40
C ARG A 176 13.85 8.50 -12.01
N LYS A 177 15.08 9.06 -12.03
CA LYS A 177 16.27 8.34 -11.59
C LYS A 177 16.35 8.10 -10.09
N LYS A 178 15.69 8.95 -9.31
CA LYS A 178 15.68 8.85 -7.85
C LYS A 178 14.64 7.85 -7.35
N MET A 179 13.56 7.65 -8.10
CA MET A 179 12.52 6.66 -7.81
C MET A 179 12.95 5.26 -8.21
#